data_eefb7530eac10f4abce0848969f8cb03
#
_entry.id   eefb7530eac10f4abce0848969f8cb03
#
_cell.length_a   1.000
_cell.length_b   1.000
_cell.length_c   1.000
_cell.angle_alpha   90.00
_cell.angle_beta   90.00
_cell.angle_gamma   90.00
#
_symmetry.space_group_name_H-M   'P 1'
#
loop_
_entity.id
_entity.type
_entity.pdbx_description
1 polymer ?
#
loop_
_entity_poly.entity_id
_entity_poly.type
_entity_poly.pdbx_seq_one_letter_code
_entity_poly.pdbx_strand_id
1 'polypeptide(L)'
;PILFRILPKELAAETFVEMDDETQEFLIHGFSDSELKEVVDELFVDDAVDLIEEMPANVVKRILRQADKDMRKQINELLKYPEDSAGSIMTTEFIVLRPDMTAEMAIKRIRRTGVDKETIYTCYVTDANNKLIGITTVKDLLLAEDDELVKSIMEENVISVTTLADQEQVAQMFSNYNFLALPVVDNENRLVGIVTIDDAIDVIQEEATEDIEKMAAVLPSDKPYMKTSVFALYKKRAPWLLI
;
A
#
# COMPACT_ATOMS: atom_id res chain seq x y z
N PRO A 1 6.56 10.78 22.09
CA PRO A 1 7.91 10.79 21.50
C PRO A 1 8.94 9.93 22.27
N ILE A 2 8.97 9.93 23.62
CA ILE A 2 10.01 9.21 24.39
C ILE A 2 9.90 7.69 24.22
N LEU A 3 8.68 7.13 24.28
CA LEU A 3 8.44 5.68 24.07
C LEU A 3 8.79 5.27 22.63
N PHE A 4 8.48 6.09 21.66
CA PHE A 4 8.79 5.85 20.25
C PHE A 4 10.30 5.69 19.99
N ARG A 5 11.13 6.49 20.68
CA ARG A 5 12.61 6.42 20.60
C ARG A 5 13.22 5.13 21.15
N ILE A 6 12.45 4.30 21.85
CA ILE A 6 12.93 3.02 22.44
C ILE A 6 12.66 1.86 21.48
N LEU A 7 11.75 2.03 20.51
CA LEU A 7 11.41 1.00 19.54
C LEU A 7 12.57 0.77 18.55
N PRO A 8 12.77 -0.48 18.08
CA PRO A 8 13.55 -0.74 16.87
C PRO A 8 12.99 0.06 15.70
N LYS A 9 13.83 0.44 14.74
CA LYS A 9 13.44 1.33 13.62
C LYS A 9 12.27 0.78 12.82
N GLU A 10 12.34 -0.49 12.41
CA GLU A 10 11.29 -1.21 11.69
C GLU A 10 9.95 -1.12 12.45
N LEU A 11 9.94 -1.55 13.71
CA LEU A 11 8.73 -1.49 14.55
C LEU A 11 8.24 -0.05 14.81
N ALA A 12 9.15 0.92 14.81
CA ALA A 12 8.78 2.33 14.94
C ALA A 12 8.06 2.82 13.68
N ALA A 13 8.52 2.45 12.48
CA ALA A 13 7.88 2.78 11.22
C ALA A 13 6.50 2.12 11.11
N GLU A 14 6.40 0.80 11.32
CA GLU A 14 5.14 0.07 11.35
C GLU A 14 4.14 0.67 12.35
N THR A 15 4.59 1.00 13.57
CA THR A 15 3.73 1.63 14.58
C THR A 15 3.31 3.04 14.16
N PHE A 16 4.14 3.76 13.41
CA PHE A 16 3.89 5.12 12.98
C PHE A 16 2.79 5.16 11.91
N VAL A 17 2.80 4.25 10.97
CA VAL A 17 1.80 4.12 9.90
C VAL A 17 0.40 3.88 10.48
N GLU A 18 0.28 2.99 11.45
CA GLU A 18 -0.98 2.65 12.13
C GLU A 18 -1.56 3.76 13.05
N MET A 19 -0.90 4.93 13.13
CA MET A 19 -1.39 6.05 13.92
C MET A 19 -2.32 6.93 13.10
N ASP A 20 -3.27 7.59 13.77
CA ASP A 20 -4.09 8.63 13.15
C ASP A 20 -3.26 9.88 12.76
N ASP A 21 -3.69 10.59 11.73
CA ASP A 21 -3.01 11.75 11.12
C ASP A 21 -2.60 12.82 12.13
N GLU A 22 -3.47 13.13 13.12
CA GLU A 22 -3.19 14.12 14.17
C GLU A 22 -2.00 13.67 15.03
N THR A 23 -1.90 12.36 15.31
CA THR A 23 -0.79 11.77 16.08
C THR A 23 0.49 11.70 15.25
N GLN A 24 0.39 11.34 13.97
CA GLN A 24 1.53 11.33 13.04
C GLN A 24 2.08 12.75 12.87
N GLU A 25 1.25 13.75 12.58
CA GLU A 25 1.66 15.15 12.49
C GLU A 25 2.34 15.65 13.77
N PHE A 26 1.75 15.34 14.93
CA PHE A 26 2.33 15.67 16.23
C PHE A 26 3.72 15.05 16.44
N LEU A 27 3.90 13.78 16.06
CA LEU A 27 5.19 13.09 16.16
C LEU A 27 6.21 13.70 15.20
N ILE A 28 5.84 13.97 13.95
CA ILE A 28 6.72 14.58 12.95
C ILE A 28 7.20 15.94 13.43
N HIS A 29 6.35 16.74 14.04
CA HIS A 29 6.75 18.03 14.63
C HIS A 29 7.73 17.86 15.80
N GLY A 30 7.64 16.75 16.54
CA GLY A 30 8.50 16.43 17.66
C GLY A 30 9.83 15.77 17.28
N PHE A 31 9.96 15.24 16.07
CA PHE A 31 11.17 14.59 15.59
C PHE A 31 12.23 15.60 15.16
N SER A 32 13.50 15.25 15.41
CA SER A 32 14.63 15.86 14.69
C SER A 32 14.63 15.40 13.23
N ASP A 33 15.40 16.06 12.37
CA ASP A 33 15.51 15.65 10.96
C ASP A 33 16.16 14.27 10.81
N SER A 34 17.04 13.86 11.74
CA SER A 34 17.62 12.51 11.75
C SER A 34 16.61 11.43 12.17
N GLU A 35 15.76 11.73 13.16
CA GLU A 35 14.72 10.78 13.60
C GLU A 35 13.63 10.62 12.53
N LEU A 36 13.23 11.72 11.90
CA LEU A 36 12.29 11.66 10.79
C LEU A 36 12.86 10.87 9.62
N LYS A 37 14.16 11.08 9.30
CA LYS A 37 14.82 10.30 8.26
C LYS A 37 14.82 8.80 8.58
N GLU A 38 15.11 8.42 9.82
CA GLU A 38 15.11 7.02 10.25
C GLU A 38 13.74 6.35 10.10
N VAL A 39 12.65 7.10 10.31
CA VAL A 39 11.28 6.59 10.07
C VAL A 39 11.00 6.50 8.57
N VAL A 40 11.29 7.56 7.81
CA VAL A 40 11.02 7.61 6.36
C VAL A 40 11.81 6.56 5.58
N ASP A 41 13.05 6.26 6.01
CA ASP A 41 13.89 5.24 5.35
C ASP A 41 13.36 3.80 5.54
N GLU A 42 12.47 3.57 6.51
CA GLU A 42 11.87 2.27 6.81
C GLU A 42 10.41 2.15 6.31
N LEU A 43 9.80 3.25 5.80
CA LEU A 43 8.45 3.22 5.23
C LEU A 43 8.45 2.55 3.86
N PHE A 44 7.41 1.80 3.56
CA PHE A 44 7.10 1.41 2.20
C PHE A 44 6.59 2.61 1.39
N VAL A 45 6.61 2.49 0.06
CA VAL A 45 6.37 3.65 -0.81
C VAL A 45 4.90 4.09 -0.77
N ASP A 46 3.97 3.15 -0.69
CA ASP A 46 2.53 3.38 -0.51
C ASP A 46 2.25 4.11 0.81
N ASP A 47 2.72 3.59 1.96
CA ASP A 47 2.62 4.27 3.26
C ASP A 47 3.15 5.72 3.22
N ALA A 48 4.25 5.92 2.49
CA ALA A 48 4.80 7.26 2.33
C ALA A 48 3.95 8.16 1.44
N VAL A 49 3.20 7.59 0.48
CA VAL A 49 2.24 8.31 -0.36
C VAL A 49 1.04 8.71 0.47
N ASP A 50 0.43 7.79 1.20
CA ASP A 50 -0.73 8.04 2.05
C ASP A 50 -0.42 9.12 3.10
N LEU A 51 0.73 8.98 3.77
CA LEU A 51 1.22 10.00 4.69
C LEU A 51 1.37 11.39 4.05
N ILE A 52 1.79 11.46 2.78
CA ILE A 52 1.97 12.73 2.06
C ILE A 52 0.62 13.33 1.65
N GLU A 53 -0.34 12.53 1.26
CA GLU A 53 -1.67 13.00 0.84
C GLU A 53 -2.44 13.61 2.02
N GLU A 54 -2.28 13.08 3.21
CA GLU A 54 -2.97 13.53 4.42
C GLU A 54 -2.28 14.69 5.15
N MET A 55 -0.98 14.92 4.90
CA MET A 55 -0.20 15.88 5.67
C MET A 55 -0.22 17.31 5.09
N PRO A 56 -0.17 18.33 5.96
CA PRO A 56 -0.01 19.73 5.53
C PRO A 56 1.26 19.96 4.70
N ALA A 57 1.22 20.83 3.71
CA ALA A 57 2.30 21.06 2.74
C ALA A 57 3.68 21.40 3.34
N ASN A 58 3.75 21.95 4.56
CA ASN A 58 5.00 22.19 5.27
C ASN A 58 5.62 20.88 5.82
N VAL A 59 4.79 19.95 6.25
CA VAL A 59 5.18 18.61 6.72
C VAL A 59 5.64 17.77 5.53
N VAL A 60 4.85 17.73 4.46
CA VAL A 60 5.21 17.06 3.18
C VAL A 60 6.60 17.47 2.69
N LYS A 61 6.89 18.78 2.66
CA LYS A 61 8.23 19.27 2.26
C LYS A 61 9.34 18.76 3.17
N ARG A 62 9.04 18.56 4.45
CA ARG A 62 10.01 18.05 5.41
C ARG A 62 10.24 16.56 5.19
N ILE A 63 9.19 15.75 5.00
CA ILE A 63 9.26 14.32 4.68
C ILE A 63 10.05 14.09 3.38
N LEU A 64 9.63 14.73 2.28
CA LEU A 64 10.30 14.60 0.98
C LEU A 64 11.78 15.04 0.99
N ARG A 65 12.19 15.89 1.93
CA ARG A 65 13.59 16.26 2.08
C ARG A 65 14.42 15.14 2.71
N GLN A 66 13.83 14.33 3.57
CA GLN A 66 14.48 13.19 4.22
C GLN A 66 14.51 11.95 3.34
N ALA A 67 13.46 11.73 2.52
CA ALA A 67 13.40 10.62 1.58
C ALA A 67 14.57 10.64 0.59
N ASP A 68 15.07 9.49 0.21
CA ASP A 68 16.12 9.35 -0.80
C ASP A 68 15.62 9.68 -2.22
N LYS A 69 16.49 9.58 -3.22
CA LYS A 69 16.13 9.94 -4.60
C LYS A 69 15.18 8.93 -5.26
N ASP A 70 15.36 7.66 -4.94
CA ASP A 70 14.60 6.58 -5.57
C ASP A 70 13.19 6.55 -4.97
N MET A 71 13.06 6.64 -3.64
CA MET A 71 11.79 6.78 -2.95
C MET A 71 11.01 8.02 -3.42
N ARG A 72 11.65 9.19 -3.50
CA ARG A 72 11.00 10.42 -4.03
C ARG A 72 10.49 10.26 -5.45
N LYS A 73 11.21 9.50 -6.28
CA LYS A 73 10.79 9.24 -7.66
C LYS A 73 9.55 8.34 -7.68
N GLN A 74 9.56 7.29 -6.87
CA GLN A 74 8.42 6.36 -6.74
C GLN A 74 7.19 7.07 -6.19
N ILE A 75 7.31 7.83 -5.10
CA ILE A 75 6.24 8.69 -4.57
C ILE A 75 5.66 9.59 -5.66
N ASN A 76 6.50 10.32 -6.40
CA ASN A 76 6.04 11.19 -7.49
C ASN A 76 5.44 10.44 -8.69
N GLU A 77 5.70 9.15 -8.83
CA GLU A 77 5.06 8.30 -9.83
C GLU A 77 3.68 7.83 -9.36
N LEU A 78 3.55 7.44 -8.10
CA LEU A 78 2.28 7.01 -7.51
C LEU A 78 1.28 8.17 -7.39
N LEU A 79 1.69 9.33 -6.92
CA LEU A 79 0.86 10.55 -6.85
C LEU A 79 0.29 11.04 -8.21
N LYS A 80 0.60 10.40 -9.32
CA LYS A 80 0.00 10.71 -10.64
C LYS A 80 -1.27 9.91 -10.90
N TYR A 81 -1.49 8.83 -10.17
CA TYR A 81 -2.71 8.06 -10.31
C TYR A 81 -3.87 8.82 -9.66
N PRO A 82 -5.08 8.67 -10.18
CA PRO A 82 -6.26 9.26 -9.54
C PRO A 82 -6.44 8.70 -8.12
N GLU A 83 -6.87 9.56 -7.21
CA GLU A 83 -7.41 9.13 -5.91
C GLU A 83 -8.47 8.03 -6.11
N ASP A 84 -8.70 7.18 -5.13
CA ASP A 84 -9.64 6.06 -5.15
C ASP A 84 -9.41 5.03 -6.27
N SER A 85 -8.19 4.93 -6.81
CA SER A 85 -7.84 3.95 -7.84
C SER A 85 -6.86 2.88 -7.32
N ALA A 86 -6.82 1.71 -7.98
CA ALA A 86 -5.80 0.69 -7.68
C ALA A 86 -4.37 1.23 -7.79
N GLY A 87 -4.15 2.26 -8.59
CA GLY A 87 -2.86 2.91 -8.77
C GLY A 87 -2.46 3.79 -7.59
N SER A 88 -3.42 4.37 -6.83
CA SER A 88 -3.11 5.17 -5.64
C SER A 88 -2.76 4.31 -4.44
N ILE A 89 -3.40 3.16 -4.27
CA ILE A 89 -3.22 2.25 -3.13
C ILE A 89 -2.24 1.10 -3.41
N MET A 90 -1.46 1.12 -4.49
CA MET A 90 -0.53 0.04 -4.83
C MET A 90 0.88 0.33 -4.36
N THR A 91 1.57 -0.72 -3.91
CA THR A 91 3.02 -0.68 -3.72
C THR A 91 3.79 -1.15 -4.95
N THR A 92 5.02 -0.65 -5.12
CA THR A 92 5.96 -1.11 -6.15
C THR A 92 6.99 -2.12 -5.61
N GLU A 93 6.85 -2.52 -4.36
CA GLU A 93 7.82 -3.31 -3.61
C GLU A 93 7.46 -4.79 -3.58
N PHE A 94 7.49 -5.44 -4.73
CA PHE A 94 7.15 -6.85 -4.93
C PHE A 94 8.28 -7.66 -5.58
N ILE A 95 8.15 -8.99 -5.56
CA ILE A 95 9.12 -9.92 -6.17
C ILE A 95 8.73 -10.25 -7.61
N VAL A 96 9.67 -9.97 -8.53
CA VAL A 96 9.55 -10.36 -9.94
C VAL A 96 10.51 -11.51 -10.26
N LEU A 97 9.98 -12.54 -10.90
CA LEU A 97 10.73 -13.69 -11.41
C LEU A 97 10.63 -13.74 -12.95
N ARG A 98 11.53 -14.52 -13.56
CA ARG A 98 11.51 -14.82 -15.00
C ARG A 98 11.17 -16.27 -15.22
N PRO A 99 10.46 -16.62 -16.31
CA PRO A 99 10.00 -17.99 -16.56
C PRO A 99 11.13 -18.99 -16.80
N ASP A 100 12.29 -18.52 -17.21
CA ASP A 100 13.51 -19.31 -17.47
C ASP A 100 14.41 -19.51 -16.24
N MET A 101 14.07 -18.94 -15.10
CA MET A 101 14.74 -19.19 -13.84
C MET A 101 14.41 -20.59 -13.31
N THR A 102 15.37 -21.24 -12.64
CA THR A 102 15.08 -22.43 -11.84
C THR A 102 14.53 -22.06 -10.46
N ALA A 103 13.90 -23.03 -9.78
CA ALA A 103 13.39 -22.83 -8.41
C ALA A 103 14.52 -22.38 -7.47
N GLU A 104 15.71 -23.00 -7.55
CA GLU A 104 16.88 -22.58 -6.78
C GLU A 104 17.28 -21.12 -7.04
N MET A 105 17.28 -20.69 -8.31
CA MET A 105 17.60 -19.31 -8.69
C MET A 105 16.56 -18.34 -8.16
N ALA A 106 15.27 -18.70 -8.22
CA ALA A 106 14.17 -17.89 -7.71
C ALA A 106 14.28 -17.71 -6.18
N ILE A 107 14.51 -18.78 -5.44
CA ILE A 107 14.72 -18.74 -3.98
C ILE A 107 15.95 -17.88 -3.62
N LYS A 108 17.06 -18.02 -4.34
CA LYS A 108 18.25 -17.17 -4.13
C LYS A 108 17.94 -15.69 -4.40
N ARG A 109 17.12 -15.40 -5.41
CA ARG A 109 16.68 -14.04 -5.70
C ARG A 109 15.82 -13.48 -4.55
N ILE A 110 14.83 -14.25 -4.09
CA ILE A 110 13.96 -13.86 -2.97
C ILE A 110 14.79 -13.56 -1.71
N ARG A 111 15.72 -14.44 -1.34
CA ARG A 111 16.61 -14.24 -0.18
C ARG A 111 17.45 -12.98 -0.27
N ARG A 112 17.81 -12.55 -1.48
CA ARG A 112 18.65 -11.36 -1.68
C ARG A 112 17.85 -10.06 -1.70
N THR A 113 16.64 -10.08 -2.23
CA THR A 113 15.84 -8.88 -2.51
C THR A 113 14.56 -8.76 -1.69
N GLY A 114 14.19 -9.81 -0.96
CA GLY A 114 12.92 -9.86 -0.25
C GLY A 114 12.89 -9.07 1.06
N VAL A 115 14.04 -8.62 1.55
CA VAL A 115 14.11 -7.80 2.78
C VAL A 115 13.45 -6.43 2.56
N ASP A 116 13.60 -5.89 1.34
CA ASP A 116 13.07 -4.58 0.97
C ASP A 116 11.77 -4.74 0.15
N LYS A 117 10.95 -5.76 0.45
CA LYS A 117 9.70 -6.03 -0.27
C LYS A 117 8.54 -6.16 0.71
N GLU A 118 7.44 -5.54 0.37
CA GLU A 118 6.17 -5.56 1.10
C GLU A 118 5.76 -6.99 1.44
N THR A 119 5.78 -7.85 0.45
CA THR A 119 5.52 -9.26 0.62
C THR A 119 6.39 -10.14 -0.28
N ILE A 120 6.73 -11.33 0.23
CA ILE A 120 7.42 -12.37 -0.54
C ILE A 120 6.54 -13.59 -0.81
N TYR A 121 5.33 -13.64 -0.24
CA TYR A 121 4.47 -14.84 -0.31
C TYR A 121 4.05 -15.16 -1.74
N THR A 122 3.71 -14.13 -2.51
CA THR A 122 3.39 -14.22 -3.93
C THR A 122 4.50 -13.59 -4.76
N CYS A 123 4.99 -14.31 -5.74
CA CYS A 123 6.00 -13.85 -6.69
C CYS A 123 5.38 -13.77 -8.08
N TYR A 124 5.65 -12.70 -8.78
CA TYR A 124 5.06 -12.39 -10.08
C TYR A 124 6.02 -12.76 -11.20
N VAL A 125 5.54 -13.50 -12.20
CA VAL A 125 6.36 -13.93 -13.34
C VAL A 125 6.06 -13.03 -14.52
N THR A 126 7.10 -12.39 -15.06
CA THR A 126 6.97 -11.49 -16.20
C THR A 126 7.86 -11.90 -17.36
N ASP A 127 7.43 -11.55 -18.59
CA ASP A 127 8.23 -11.70 -19.80
C ASP A 127 9.33 -10.60 -19.91
N ALA A 128 10.08 -10.61 -21.02
CA ALA A 128 11.15 -9.65 -21.28
C ALA A 128 10.64 -8.19 -21.40
N ASN A 129 9.36 -7.99 -21.65
CA ASN A 129 8.70 -6.68 -21.75
C ASN A 129 7.98 -6.28 -20.45
N ASN A 130 8.23 -7.00 -19.35
CA ASN A 130 7.56 -6.86 -18.05
C ASN A 130 6.05 -7.15 -18.07
N LYS A 131 5.53 -7.83 -19.10
CA LYS A 131 4.13 -8.28 -19.10
C LYS A 131 3.95 -9.39 -18.07
N LEU A 132 2.87 -9.30 -17.30
CA LEU A 132 2.51 -10.32 -16.34
C LEU A 132 2.04 -11.58 -17.09
N ILE A 133 2.73 -12.70 -16.86
CA ILE A 133 2.47 -13.98 -17.53
C ILE A 133 2.16 -15.11 -16.56
N GLY A 134 2.37 -14.92 -15.28
CA GLY A 134 2.10 -15.93 -14.26
C GLY A 134 2.38 -15.42 -12.85
N ILE A 135 1.95 -16.21 -11.90
CA ILE A 135 2.28 -16.07 -10.47
C ILE A 135 2.80 -17.40 -9.94
N THR A 136 3.60 -17.35 -8.89
CA THR A 136 3.98 -18.51 -8.09
C THR A 136 4.13 -18.10 -6.64
N THR A 137 3.94 -19.05 -5.73
CA THR A 137 4.13 -18.77 -4.30
C THR A 137 5.52 -19.24 -3.84
N VAL A 138 6.03 -18.65 -2.77
CA VAL A 138 7.26 -19.15 -2.11
C VAL A 138 7.09 -20.61 -1.69
N LYS A 139 5.88 -21.02 -1.30
CA LYS A 139 5.57 -22.43 -0.98
C LYS A 139 5.81 -23.33 -2.18
N ASP A 140 5.32 -22.96 -3.36
CA ASP A 140 5.45 -23.78 -4.57
C ASP A 140 6.93 -23.90 -4.98
N LEU A 141 7.68 -22.80 -4.89
CA LEU A 141 9.13 -22.80 -5.13
C LEU A 141 9.92 -23.66 -4.14
N LEU A 142 9.51 -23.70 -2.87
CA LEU A 142 10.16 -24.52 -1.84
C LEU A 142 9.85 -26.03 -2.00
N LEU A 143 8.74 -26.38 -2.64
CA LEU A 143 8.31 -27.76 -2.86
C LEU A 143 8.75 -28.31 -4.22
N ALA A 144 9.18 -27.44 -5.14
CA ALA A 144 9.71 -27.82 -6.44
C ALA A 144 11.14 -28.39 -6.35
N GLU A 145 11.55 -29.15 -7.36
CA GLU A 145 12.95 -29.57 -7.50
C GLU A 145 13.83 -28.33 -7.84
N ASP A 146 15.07 -28.35 -7.38
CA ASP A 146 15.99 -27.19 -7.50
C ASP A 146 16.22 -26.75 -8.97
N ASP A 147 16.20 -27.68 -9.92
CA ASP A 147 16.40 -27.46 -11.36
C ASP A 147 15.08 -27.22 -12.13
N GLU A 148 13.93 -27.33 -11.47
CA GLU A 148 12.64 -27.12 -12.10
C GLU A 148 12.47 -25.63 -12.48
N LEU A 149 11.97 -25.39 -13.71
CA LEU A 149 11.80 -24.02 -14.20
C LEU A 149 10.56 -23.35 -13.60
N VAL A 150 10.66 -22.07 -13.28
CA VAL A 150 9.53 -21.23 -12.80
C VAL A 150 8.33 -21.35 -13.73
N LYS A 151 8.55 -21.44 -15.05
CA LYS A 151 7.48 -21.64 -16.04
C LYS A 151 6.66 -22.91 -15.81
N SER A 152 7.24 -23.96 -15.26
CA SER A 152 6.51 -25.21 -14.97
C SER A 152 5.74 -25.14 -13.65
N ILE A 153 6.19 -24.28 -12.74
CA ILE A 153 5.66 -24.13 -11.38
C ILE A 153 4.55 -23.07 -11.34
N MET A 154 4.66 -22.02 -12.18
CA MET A 154 3.77 -20.88 -12.13
C MET A 154 2.34 -21.22 -12.58
N GLU A 155 1.37 -20.50 -12.03
CA GLU A 155 0.00 -20.44 -12.52
C GLU A 155 -0.11 -19.33 -13.58
N GLU A 156 -0.63 -19.68 -14.77
CA GLU A 156 -0.75 -18.74 -15.89
C GLU A 156 -2.06 -17.94 -15.86
N ASN A 157 -3.10 -18.43 -15.16
CA ASN A 157 -4.41 -17.75 -15.05
C ASN A 157 -4.38 -16.70 -13.93
N VAL A 158 -3.71 -15.59 -14.18
CA VAL A 158 -3.55 -14.53 -13.18
C VAL A 158 -4.73 -13.58 -13.21
N ILE A 159 -5.36 -13.42 -12.06
CA ILE A 159 -6.31 -12.33 -11.83
C ILE A 159 -5.49 -11.08 -11.52
N SER A 160 -5.76 -10.01 -12.26
CA SER A 160 -5.09 -8.71 -12.09
C SER A 160 -6.09 -7.58 -12.28
N VAL A 161 -5.75 -6.39 -11.78
CA VAL A 161 -6.52 -5.16 -11.99
C VAL A 161 -5.69 -4.15 -12.77
N THR A 162 -6.35 -3.20 -13.42
CA THR A 162 -5.66 -2.07 -14.06
C THR A 162 -5.41 -0.95 -13.05
N THR A 163 -4.41 -0.11 -13.30
CA THR A 163 -4.09 1.05 -12.46
C THR A 163 -5.26 2.00 -12.23
N LEU A 164 -6.24 2.03 -13.13
CA LEU A 164 -7.44 2.88 -13.06
C LEU A 164 -8.67 2.14 -12.54
N ALA A 165 -8.52 0.91 -12.06
CA ALA A 165 -9.62 0.20 -11.41
C ALA A 165 -9.98 0.92 -10.10
N ASP A 166 -11.26 0.97 -9.81
CA ASP A 166 -11.81 1.56 -8.60
C ASP A 166 -11.38 0.76 -7.36
N GLN A 167 -10.92 1.44 -6.30
CA GLN A 167 -10.40 0.82 -5.10
C GLN A 167 -11.42 -0.06 -4.38
N GLU A 168 -12.71 0.33 -4.36
CA GLU A 168 -13.78 -0.47 -3.75
C GLU A 168 -13.94 -1.80 -4.49
N GLN A 169 -13.87 -1.79 -5.85
CA GLN A 169 -13.90 -3.03 -6.63
C GLN A 169 -12.70 -3.91 -6.35
N VAL A 170 -11.51 -3.33 -6.19
CA VAL A 170 -10.29 -4.05 -5.81
C VAL A 170 -10.46 -4.69 -4.43
N ALA A 171 -10.90 -3.93 -3.44
CA ALA A 171 -11.14 -4.42 -2.09
C ALA A 171 -12.19 -5.55 -2.06
N GLN A 172 -13.23 -5.45 -2.88
CA GLN A 172 -14.22 -6.51 -3.02
C GLN A 172 -13.67 -7.80 -3.63
N MET A 173 -12.66 -7.71 -4.52
CA MET A 173 -11.97 -8.90 -5.05
C MET A 173 -11.21 -9.66 -3.95
N PHE A 174 -10.53 -8.96 -3.03
CA PHE A 174 -9.90 -9.58 -1.86
C PHE A 174 -10.91 -10.36 -1.03
N SER A 175 -12.05 -9.78 -0.73
CA SER A 175 -13.13 -10.43 0.01
C SER A 175 -13.68 -11.67 -0.68
N ASN A 176 -13.74 -11.67 -2.02
CA ASN A 176 -14.32 -12.77 -2.81
C ASN A 176 -13.34 -13.92 -3.05
N TYR A 177 -12.05 -13.66 -3.19
CA TYR A 177 -11.04 -14.63 -3.64
C TYR A 177 -9.99 -14.97 -2.59
N ASN A 178 -10.01 -14.35 -1.42
CA ASN A 178 -9.02 -14.54 -0.34
C ASN A 178 -7.56 -14.32 -0.81
N PHE A 179 -7.32 -13.32 -1.61
CA PHE A 179 -5.98 -12.93 -2.01
C PHE A 179 -5.17 -12.38 -0.83
N LEU A 180 -3.86 -12.55 -0.84
CA LEU A 180 -2.92 -11.86 0.04
C LEU A 180 -2.37 -10.60 -0.63
N ALA A 181 -2.23 -10.65 -1.96
CA ALA A 181 -1.83 -9.52 -2.78
C ALA A 181 -2.41 -9.70 -4.19
N LEU A 182 -2.76 -8.59 -4.84
CA LEU A 182 -3.37 -8.55 -6.17
C LEU A 182 -2.50 -7.73 -7.12
N PRO A 183 -2.04 -8.28 -8.25
CA PRO A 183 -1.20 -7.55 -9.17
C PRO A 183 -1.95 -6.46 -9.93
N VAL A 184 -1.32 -5.30 -10.02
CA VAL A 184 -1.78 -4.14 -10.78
C VAL A 184 -1.00 -4.04 -12.09
N VAL A 185 -1.70 -3.91 -13.19
CA VAL A 185 -1.11 -3.83 -14.53
C VAL A 185 -1.51 -2.55 -15.25
N ASP A 186 -0.66 -2.11 -16.18
CA ASP A 186 -1.02 -1.03 -17.09
C ASP A 186 -1.86 -1.53 -18.28
N ASN A 187 -2.23 -0.62 -19.17
CA ASN A 187 -3.03 -0.92 -20.36
C ASN A 187 -2.37 -1.91 -21.35
N GLU A 188 -1.06 -2.14 -21.23
CA GLU A 188 -0.29 -3.09 -22.04
C GLU A 188 -0.07 -4.43 -21.31
N ASN A 189 -0.73 -4.65 -20.17
CA ASN A 189 -0.58 -5.79 -19.29
C ASN A 189 0.83 -5.91 -18.67
N ARG A 190 1.54 -4.79 -18.49
CA ARG A 190 2.80 -4.78 -17.77
C ARG A 190 2.52 -4.62 -16.27
N LEU A 191 3.19 -5.44 -15.48
CA LEU A 191 3.11 -5.34 -14.03
C LEU A 191 3.75 -4.04 -13.55
N VAL A 192 2.99 -3.22 -12.85
CA VAL A 192 3.41 -1.91 -12.34
C VAL A 192 3.41 -1.83 -10.82
N GLY A 193 2.55 -2.60 -10.13
CA GLY A 193 2.42 -2.63 -8.69
C GLY A 193 1.67 -3.85 -8.20
N ILE A 194 1.44 -3.88 -6.91
CA ILE A 194 0.53 -4.82 -6.24
C ILE A 194 -0.28 -4.03 -5.21
N VAL A 195 -1.50 -4.45 -4.95
CA VAL A 195 -2.27 -4.05 -3.76
C VAL A 195 -2.18 -5.19 -2.77
N THR A 196 -1.99 -4.91 -1.50
CA THR A 196 -1.91 -5.91 -0.44
C THR A 196 -3.24 -6.07 0.29
N ILE A 197 -3.36 -7.05 1.16
CA ILE A 197 -4.63 -7.34 1.87
C ILE A 197 -4.92 -6.29 2.94
N ASP A 198 -3.91 -5.73 3.59
CA ASP A 198 -4.00 -4.67 4.59
C ASP A 198 -4.58 -3.40 3.98
N ASP A 199 -4.01 -2.88 2.88
CA ASP A 199 -4.57 -1.73 2.13
C ASP A 199 -6.03 -2.00 1.70
N ALA A 200 -6.31 -3.20 1.21
CA ALA A 200 -7.68 -3.56 0.84
C ALA A 200 -8.65 -3.58 2.04
N ILE A 201 -8.18 -3.92 3.25
CA ILE A 201 -8.97 -3.86 4.48
C ILE A 201 -9.24 -2.41 4.86
N ASP A 202 -8.26 -1.52 4.73
CA ASP A 202 -8.42 -0.11 5.04
C ASP A 202 -9.44 0.55 4.11
N VAL A 203 -9.35 0.29 2.81
CA VAL A 203 -10.39 0.70 1.84
C VAL A 203 -11.78 0.19 2.24
N ILE A 204 -11.93 -1.08 2.64
CA ILE A 204 -13.22 -1.63 3.09
C ILE A 204 -13.77 -0.87 4.31
N GLN A 205 -12.91 -0.49 5.25
CA GLN A 205 -13.29 0.23 6.46
C GLN A 205 -13.69 1.68 6.15
N GLU A 206 -12.96 2.34 5.26
CA GLU A 206 -13.25 3.70 4.81
C GLU A 206 -14.59 3.75 4.07
N GLU A 207 -14.79 2.89 3.07
CA GLU A 207 -16.05 2.80 2.31
C GLU A 207 -17.24 2.45 3.21
N ALA A 208 -17.07 1.52 4.17
CA ALA A 208 -18.12 1.19 5.12
C ALA A 208 -18.47 2.39 6.03
N THR A 209 -17.48 3.19 6.40
CA THR A 209 -17.67 4.41 7.20
C THR A 209 -18.39 5.48 6.39
N GLU A 210 -17.98 5.70 5.15
CA GLU A 210 -18.62 6.65 4.22
C GLU A 210 -20.08 6.27 3.95
N ASP A 211 -20.34 5.00 3.73
CA ASP A 211 -21.71 4.48 3.52
C ASP A 211 -22.60 4.70 4.75
N ILE A 212 -22.07 4.46 5.95
CA ILE A 212 -22.80 4.72 7.21
C ILE A 212 -23.08 6.23 7.35
N GLU A 213 -22.14 7.10 7.02
CA GLU A 213 -22.30 8.55 7.05
C GLU A 213 -23.33 9.01 6.03
N LYS A 214 -23.29 8.50 4.81
CA LYS A 214 -24.31 8.74 3.75
C LYS A 214 -25.70 8.30 4.20
N MET A 215 -25.84 7.10 4.77
CA MET A 215 -27.11 6.58 5.29
C MET A 215 -27.64 7.40 6.46
N ALA A 216 -26.77 7.92 7.31
CA ALA A 216 -27.12 8.79 8.43
C ALA A 216 -27.43 10.23 8.01
N ALA A 217 -27.39 10.52 6.68
CA ALA A 217 -27.51 11.88 6.14
C ALA A 217 -26.50 12.87 6.79
N VAL A 218 -25.33 12.40 7.08
CA VAL A 218 -24.18 13.18 7.56
C VAL A 218 -23.26 13.41 6.38
N LEU A 219 -22.80 14.64 6.16
CA LEU A 219 -21.74 14.88 5.17
C LEU A 219 -20.46 14.17 5.63
N PRO A 220 -19.70 13.56 4.69
CA PRO A 220 -18.44 12.89 5.00
C PRO A 220 -17.54 13.74 5.90
N SER A 221 -16.85 13.09 6.80
CA SER A 221 -16.05 13.76 7.83
C SER A 221 -14.66 13.16 7.87
N ASP A 222 -13.65 13.98 7.60
CA ASP A 222 -12.23 13.65 7.76
C ASP A 222 -11.84 13.33 9.22
N LYS A 223 -12.80 13.39 10.15
CA LYS A 223 -12.58 13.12 11.58
C LYS A 223 -13.53 12.05 12.09
N PRO A 224 -13.02 11.05 12.84
CA PRO A 224 -13.85 10.05 13.49
C PRO A 224 -15.00 10.68 14.29
N TYR A 225 -16.18 10.06 14.23
CA TYR A 225 -17.39 10.55 14.90
C TYR A 225 -17.17 10.95 16.37
N MET A 226 -16.40 10.15 17.11
CA MET A 226 -16.11 10.37 18.53
C MET A 226 -15.16 11.56 18.79
N LYS A 227 -14.37 11.97 17.79
CA LYS A 227 -13.47 13.15 17.87
C LYS A 227 -14.12 14.43 17.34
N THR A 228 -15.29 14.32 16.68
CA THR A 228 -16.00 15.49 16.12
C THR A 228 -16.81 16.20 17.18
N SER A 229 -16.71 17.53 17.26
CA SER A 229 -17.45 18.31 18.24
C SER A 229 -18.96 18.22 18.00
N VAL A 230 -19.77 18.23 19.06
CA VAL A 230 -21.24 18.18 18.99
C VAL A 230 -21.80 19.30 18.11
N PHE A 231 -21.18 20.47 18.10
CA PHE A 231 -21.61 21.61 17.30
C PHE A 231 -21.32 21.39 15.80
N ALA A 232 -20.19 20.76 15.47
CA ALA A 232 -19.87 20.39 14.09
C ALA A 232 -20.83 19.32 13.56
N LEU A 233 -21.14 18.29 14.36
CA LEU A 233 -22.15 17.28 14.05
C LEU A 233 -23.54 17.90 13.84
N TYR A 234 -23.94 18.84 14.70
CA TYR A 234 -25.20 19.57 14.53
C TYR A 234 -25.24 20.34 13.21
N LYS A 235 -24.16 21.06 12.87
CA LYS A 235 -24.08 21.84 11.62
C LYS A 235 -24.12 20.94 10.37
N LYS A 236 -23.53 19.75 10.43
CA LYS A 236 -23.59 18.77 9.34
C LYS A 236 -24.98 18.13 9.16
N ARG A 237 -25.76 17.97 10.26
CA ARG A 237 -27.12 17.39 10.24
C ARG A 237 -28.23 18.40 10.05
N ALA A 238 -28.03 19.66 10.43
CA ALA A 238 -29.07 20.70 10.38
C ALA A 238 -29.69 20.91 8.98
N PRO A 239 -28.96 20.89 7.87
CA PRO A 239 -29.55 21.03 6.53
C PRO A 239 -30.57 19.94 6.21
N TRP A 240 -30.35 18.70 6.64
CA TRP A 240 -31.27 17.58 6.41
C TRP A 240 -32.52 17.59 7.27
N LEU A 241 -32.48 18.29 8.41
CA LEU A 241 -33.65 18.44 9.29
C LEU A 241 -34.58 19.56 8.84
N LEU A 242 -34.14 20.38 7.87
CA LEU A 242 -34.89 21.56 7.35
C LEU A 242 -35.51 21.31 5.97
N ILE A 243 -35.25 20.15 5.35
CA ILE A 243 -35.87 19.67 4.12
C ILE A 243 -36.95 18.65 4.45
#